data_3127cb99a75095755cbc342f27df509d
#
_entry.id   3127cb99a75095755cbc342f27df509d
#
_cell.length_a   1.000
_cell.length_b   1.000
_cell.length_c   1.000
_cell.angle_alpha   90.00
_cell.angle_beta   90.00
_cell.angle_gamma   90.00
#
_symmetry.space_group_name_H-M   'P 1'
#
loop_
_entity.id
_entity.type
_entity.pdbx_description
1 polymer ?
#
loop_
_entity_poly.entity_id
_entity_poly.type
_entity_poly.pdbx_seq_one_letter_code
_entity_poly.pdbx_strand_id
1 'polypeptide(L)'
;VSFTYTGYAEGENVADAVVTCNTAGVEFTYKWQYSDSGGSYSDATKLSAQFISGIKYTLWIYFKAQDGLALAELNETDVTLGGNNPGVVYTNYTYTIDGVKYSYGVPFSMSPLGDVTKYIVGFYTQGGKIGDESYRVERVTGTDGKLTAEQVPTPTKEHYIFAGWYTAESGGTLLSLDTVYTDSRNEYYARWVPTVDIDVTFDANGGKVNGKDTDTITIPAANKGKLASLPVPTREGYTFDGWYTAASGGMKITETTVFSEATTVYALWGAIDSVSFTYTGYAEGENVADAV
;
A
#
# COMPACT_ATOMS: atom_id res chain seq x y z
N VAL A 1 -19.66 23.71 -22.12
CA VAL A 1 -20.06 22.31 -22.37
C VAL A 1 -21.00 21.89 -21.24
N SER A 2 -22.16 21.36 -21.56
CA SER A 2 -23.18 20.99 -20.61
C SER A 2 -23.50 19.50 -20.64
N PHE A 3 -23.60 18.89 -19.48
CA PHE A 3 -23.95 17.49 -19.28
C PHE A 3 -25.15 17.36 -18.36
N THR A 4 -25.86 16.25 -18.50
CA THR A 4 -26.89 15.79 -17.57
C THR A 4 -26.65 14.33 -17.24
N TYR A 5 -27.24 13.84 -16.16
CA TYR A 5 -27.15 12.43 -15.77
C TYR A 5 -28.48 11.89 -15.25
N THR A 6 -28.64 10.58 -15.33
CA THR A 6 -29.75 9.82 -14.75
C THR A 6 -29.24 8.53 -14.13
N GLY A 7 -30.03 7.90 -13.26
CA GLY A 7 -29.69 6.60 -12.66
C GLY A 7 -28.73 6.67 -11.46
N TYR A 8 -28.40 7.88 -10.96
CA TYR A 8 -27.66 8.00 -9.69
C TYR A 8 -28.65 8.02 -8.53
N ALA A 9 -28.98 6.82 -8.06
CA ALA A 9 -29.88 6.63 -6.90
C ALA A 9 -29.44 5.38 -6.11
N GLU A 10 -29.82 5.32 -4.83
CA GLU A 10 -29.55 4.15 -3.99
C GLU A 10 -30.17 2.88 -4.57
N GLY A 11 -29.37 1.83 -4.66
CA GLY A 11 -29.80 0.53 -5.21
C GLY A 11 -29.85 0.44 -6.73
N GLU A 12 -29.70 1.55 -7.45
CA GLU A 12 -29.57 1.53 -8.91
C GLU A 12 -28.19 0.99 -9.33
N ASN A 13 -28.13 0.28 -10.45
CA ASN A 13 -26.86 -0.23 -10.96
C ASN A 13 -25.95 0.91 -11.43
N VAL A 14 -24.70 0.90 -11.03
CA VAL A 14 -23.68 1.86 -11.48
C VAL A 14 -23.54 1.85 -13.00
N ALA A 15 -23.61 0.66 -13.62
CA ALA A 15 -23.49 0.49 -15.06
C ALA A 15 -24.68 1.07 -15.87
N ASP A 16 -25.84 1.22 -15.25
CA ASP A 16 -27.05 1.73 -15.88
C ASP A 16 -27.19 3.27 -15.73
N ALA A 17 -26.32 3.89 -14.94
CA ALA A 17 -26.30 5.34 -14.78
C ALA A 17 -25.72 6.00 -16.04
N VAL A 18 -26.52 6.85 -16.69
CA VAL A 18 -26.21 7.44 -17.98
C VAL A 18 -25.87 8.92 -17.84
N VAL A 19 -24.81 9.35 -18.54
CA VAL A 19 -24.46 10.75 -18.76
C VAL A 19 -24.81 11.13 -20.20
N THR A 20 -25.37 12.30 -20.38
CA THR A 20 -25.72 12.85 -21.69
C THR A 20 -25.01 14.19 -21.87
N CYS A 21 -24.37 14.40 -23.02
CA CYS A 21 -23.83 15.70 -23.41
C CYS A 21 -24.90 16.49 -24.18
N ASN A 22 -25.20 17.70 -23.69
CA ASN A 22 -26.19 18.59 -24.30
C ASN A 22 -25.54 19.60 -25.27
N THR A 23 -24.23 19.58 -25.41
CA THR A 23 -23.46 20.45 -26.29
C THR A 23 -23.11 19.71 -27.57
N ALA A 24 -23.53 20.25 -28.74
CA ALA A 24 -23.21 19.68 -30.03
C ALA A 24 -21.70 19.75 -30.32
N GLY A 25 -21.18 18.78 -31.07
CA GLY A 25 -19.78 18.75 -31.46
C GLY A 25 -18.80 18.32 -30.37
N VAL A 26 -19.29 17.70 -29.32
CA VAL A 26 -18.48 17.15 -28.22
C VAL A 26 -18.55 15.63 -28.24
N GLU A 27 -17.41 14.99 -28.27
CA GLU A 27 -17.24 13.55 -28.01
C GLU A 27 -16.81 13.36 -26.56
N PHE A 28 -17.43 12.44 -25.83
CA PHE A 28 -17.17 12.24 -24.43
C PHE A 28 -17.28 10.78 -23.98
N THR A 29 -16.68 10.49 -22.83
CA THR A 29 -16.89 9.28 -22.01
C THR A 29 -16.89 9.66 -20.54
N TYR A 30 -17.31 8.75 -19.68
CA TYR A 30 -17.37 9.00 -18.24
C TYR A 30 -17.07 7.77 -17.41
N LYS A 31 -16.69 8.00 -16.14
CA LYS A 31 -16.49 6.94 -15.14
C LYS A 31 -17.07 7.38 -13.80
N TRP A 32 -17.80 6.50 -13.20
CA TRP A 32 -18.19 6.60 -11.80
C TRP A 32 -17.08 6.07 -10.92
N GLN A 33 -16.63 6.88 -9.97
CA GLN A 33 -15.57 6.55 -9.03
C GLN A 33 -16.02 6.83 -7.59
N TYR A 34 -15.34 6.22 -6.65
CA TYR A 34 -15.46 6.54 -5.24
C TYR A 34 -14.05 6.75 -4.67
N SER A 35 -13.94 7.49 -3.54
CA SER A 35 -12.69 7.58 -2.80
C SER A 35 -12.53 6.29 -2.01
N ASP A 36 -11.52 5.51 -2.35
CA ASP A 36 -11.24 4.24 -1.69
C ASP A 36 -10.66 4.45 -0.28
N SER A 37 -10.46 3.36 0.49
CA SER A 37 -9.93 3.42 1.85
C SER A 37 -8.51 4.00 1.93
N GLY A 38 -7.76 3.97 0.84
CA GLY A 38 -6.43 4.60 0.70
C GLY A 38 -6.48 6.08 0.30
N GLY A 39 -7.68 6.62 0.05
CA GLY A 39 -7.90 7.99 -0.40
C GLY A 39 -7.65 8.21 -1.90
N SER A 40 -7.46 7.13 -2.66
CA SER A 40 -7.38 7.16 -4.12
C SER A 40 -8.76 7.00 -4.74
N TYR A 41 -8.90 7.41 -6.01
CA TYR A 41 -10.15 7.20 -6.75
C TYR A 41 -10.13 5.84 -7.42
N SER A 42 -11.14 5.03 -7.12
CA SER A 42 -11.36 3.70 -7.72
C SER A 42 -12.69 3.64 -8.46
N ASP A 43 -12.80 2.73 -9.43
CA ASP A 43 -14.04 2.49 -10.18
C ASP A 43 -15.16 2.05 -9.23
N ALA A 44 -16.33 2.69 -9.33
CA ALA A 44 -17.46 2.44 -8.43
C ALA A 44 -17.95 0.98 -8.47
N THR A 45 -17.84 0.32 -9.62
CA THR A 45 -18.25 -1.09 -9.76
C THR A 45 -17.37 -2.07 -8.97
N LYS A 46 -16.15 -1.66 -8.59
CA LYS A 46 -15.28 -2.44 -7.71
C LYS A 46 -15.77 -2.49 -6.26
N LEU A 47 -16.50 -1.47 -5.83
CA LEU A 47 -17.10 -1.45 -4.50
C LEU A 47 -18.41 -2.26 -4.48
N SER A 48 -19.27 -2.02 -5.45
CA SER A 48 -20.57 -2.68 -5.61
C SER A 48 -21.08 -2.50 -7.04
N ALA A 49 -21.88 -3.44 -7.53
CA ALA A 49 -22.61 -3.27 -8.78
C ALA A 49 -23.67 -2.16 -8.70
N GLN A 50 -24.13 -1.81 -7.50
CA GLN A 50 -25.14 -0.79 -7.23
C GLN A 50 -24.57 0.36 -6.42
N PHE A 51 -25.16 1.56 -6.58
CA PHE A 51 -24.85 2.70 -5.73
C PHE A 51 -25.29 2.44 -4.29
N ILE A 52 -24.37 2.68 -3.35
CA ILE A 52 -24.57 2.44 -1.92
C ILE A 52 -24.85 3.78 -1.23
N SER A 53 -25.87 3.80 -0.40
CA SER A 53 -26.20 4.92 0.50
C SER A 53 -25.03 5.28 1.42
N GLY A 54 -24.81 6.56 1.66
CA GLY A 54 -23.75 7.07 2.53
C GLY A 54 -22.33 7.09 1.93
N ILE A 55 -22.16 6.60 0.71
CA ILE A 55 -20.89 6.67 0.00
C ILE A 55 -20.85 7.92 -0.88
N LYS A 56 -19.71 8.62 -0.85
CA LYS A 56 -19.44 9.75 -1.72
C LYS A 56 -18.84 9.27 -3.03
N TYR A 57 -19.57 9.51 -4.10
CA TYR A 57 -19.12 9.21 -5.46
C TYR A 57 -18.59 10.45 -6.17
N THR A 58 -17.75 10.25 -7.15
CA THR A 58 -17.27 11.27 -8.09
C THR A 58 -17.52 10.79 -9.50
N LEU A 59 -18.22 11.60 -10.28
CA LEU A 59 -18.40 11.37 -11.70
C LEU A 59 -17.30 12.09 -12.46
N TRP A 60 -16.40 11.34 -13.08
CA TRP A 60 -15.42 11.87 -14.02
C TRP A 60 -15.96 11.85 -15.42
N ILE A 61 -15.92 13.00 -16.12
CA ILE A 61 -16.28 13.13 -17.53
C ILE A 61 -15.02 13.53 -18.29
N TYR A 62 -14.70 12.78 -19.34
CA TYR A 62 -13.60 13.04 -20.25
C TYR A 62 -14.17 13.40 -21.60
N PHE A 63 -13.72 14.51 -22.20
CA PHE A 63 -14.27 14.97 -23.48
C PHE A 63 -13.26 15.69 -24.35
N LYS A 64 -13.60 15.81 -25.64
CA LYS A 64 -12.86 16.52 -26.68
C LYS A 64 -13.84 17.12 -27.69
N ALA A 65 -13.35 18.03 -28.55
CA ALA A 65 -14.10 18.38 -29.74
C ALA A 65 -14.18 17.20 -30.71
N GLN A 66 -15.28 17.08 -31.43
CA GLN A 66 -15.37 16.17 -32.58
C GLN A 66 -14.41 16.60 -33.71
N ASP A 67 -14.04 15.68 -34.57
CA ASP A 67 -13.11 15.94 -35.68
C ASP A 67 -13.56 17.12 -36.53
N GLY A 68 -12.64 18.03 -36.79
CA GLY A 68 -12.88 19.27 -37.55
C GLY A 68 -13.45 20.43 -36.75
N LEU A 69 -13.70 20.22 -35.44
CA LEU A 69 -14.14 21.27 -34.51
C LEU A 69 -13.04 21.57 -33.47
N ALA A 70 -13.15 22.73 -32.83
CA ALA A 70 -12.30 23.10 -31.70
C ALA A 70 -13.16 23.59 -30.54
N LEU A 71 -12.78 23.22 -29.33
CA LEU A 71 -13.29 23.86 -28.14
C LEU A 71 -12.40 25.05 -27.77
N ALA A 72 -13.01 26.15 -27.37
CA ALA A 72 -12.27 27.27 -26.76
C ALA A 72 -11.57 26.78 -25.49
N GLU A 73 -10.62 27.56 -25.00
CA GLU A 73 -10.05 27.30 -23.66
C GLU A 73 -11.16 27.37 -22.64
N LEU A 74 -11.32 26.29 -21.87
CA LEU A 74 -12.41 26.10 -20.91
C LEU A 74 -11.92 26.30 -19.49
N ASN A 75 -12.75 26.93 -18.68
CA ASN A 75 -12.57 27.04 -17.23
C ASN A 75 -13.75 26.34 -16.50
N GLU A 76 -13.75 26.34 -15.19
CA GLU A 76 -14.76 25.65 -14.38
C GLU A 76 -16.19 26.19 -14.59
N THR A 77 -16.36 27.42 -15.07
CA THR A 77 -17.70 27.98 -15.32
C THR A 77 -18.26 27.61 -16.70
N ASP A 78 -17.40 27.14 -17.60
CA ASP A 78 -17.76 26.76 -18.97
C ASP A 78 -18.26 25.32 -19.08
N VAL A 79 -18.15 24.53 -17.99
CA VAL A 79 -18.58 23.13 -17.95
C VAL A 79 -19.61 22.95 -16.83
N THR A 80 -20.71 22.30 -17.14
CA THR A 80 -21.78 22.05 -16.17
C THR A 80 -22.30 20.62 -16.21
N LEU A 81 -22.73 20.12 -15.05
CA LEU A 81 -23.48 18.87 -14.90
C LEU A 81 -24.76 19.14 -14.12
N GLY A 82 -25.91 19.00 -14.78
CA GLY A 82 -27.21 19.34 -14.19
C GLY A 82 -27.29 20.79 -13.69
N GLY A 83 -26.59 21.71 -14.36
CA GLY A 83 -26.52 23.13 -13.98
C GLY A 83 -25.44 23.48 -12.93
N ASN A 84 -24.77 22.49 -12.34
CA ASN A 84 -23.69 22.70 -11.38
C ASN A 84 -22.33 22.70 -12.08
N ASN A 85 -21.39 23.54 -11.61
CA ASN A 85 -20.03 23.58 -12.11
C ASN A 85 -19.14 22.56 -11.38
N PRO A 86 -18.10 22.02 -12.05
CA PRO A 86 -17.06 21.25 -11.37
C PRO A 86 -16.19 22.16 -10.52
N GLY A 87 -15.48 21.60 -9.55
CA GLY A 87 -14.48 22.35 -8.77
C GLY A 87 -13.21 22.67 -9.58
N VAL A 88 -12.98 21.97 -10.67
CA VAL A 88 -11.79 22.11 -11.52
C VAL A 88 -12.03 21.52 -12.91
N VAL A 89 -11.39 22.10 -13.92
CA VAL A 89 -11.31 21.58 -15.29
C VAL A 89 -9.83 21.31 -15.60
N TYR A 90 -9.49 20.07 -15.87
CA TYR A 90 -8.12 19.69 -16.23
C TYR A 90 -7.96 19.78 -17.76
N THR A 91 -7.12 20.71 -18.22
CA THR A 91 -6.89 21.00 -19.64
C THR A 91 -5.49 20.60 -20.13
N ASN A 92 -4.55 20.38 -19.21
CA ASN A 92 -3.12 20.19 -19.53
C ASN A 92 -2.72 18.72 -19.67
N TYR A 93 -3.67 17.80 -19.68
CA TYR A 93 -3.45 16.36 -19.77
C TYR A 93 -4.19 15.77 -20.98
N THR A 94 -3.60 14.73 -21.54
CA THR A 94 -4.30 13.87 -22.49
C THR A 94 -4.72 12.60 -21.78
N TYR A 95 -6.02 12.39 -21.66
CA TYR A 95 -6.60 11.19 -21.07
C TYR A 95 -6.84 10.15 -22.16
N THR A 96 -6.30 8.94 -21.99
CA THR A 96 -6.58 7.82 -22.89
C THR A 96 -7.53 6.84 -22.18
N ILE A 97 -8.76 6.79 -22.65
CA ILE A 97 -9.80 5.91 -22.12
C ILE A 97 -10.26 5.01 -23.27
N ASP A 98 -10.13 3.71 -23.06
CA ASP A 98 -10.47 2.67 -24.06
C ASP A 98 -9.86 2.92 -25.43
N GLY A 99 -8.60 3.41 -25.45
CA GLY A 99 -7.86 3.72 -26.68
C GLY A 99 -8.17 5.08 -27.30
N VAL A 100 -9.18 5.80 -26.82
CA VAL A 100 -9.53 7.15 -27.30
C VAL A 100 -8.86 8.21 -26.45
N LYS A 101 -8.32 9.25 -27.10
CA LYS A 101 -7.67 10.39 -26.44
C LYS A 101 -8.65 11.53 -26.24
N TYR A 102 -8.74 12.04 -24.99
CA TYR A 102 -9.57 13.17 -24.59
C TYR A 102 -8.69 14.31 -24.10
N SER A 103 -9.06 15.54 -24.40
CA SER A 103 -8.29 16.76 -24.08
C SER A 103 -8.68 17.37 -22.73
N TYR A 104 -9.84 17.01 -22.19
CA TYR A 104 -10.39 17.55 -20.95
C TYR A 104 -10.81 16.43 -20.02
N GLY A 105 -10.59 16.62 -18.72
CA GLY A 105 -11.08 15.76 -17.67
C GLY A 105 -11.71 16.58 -16.54
N VAL A 106 -12.94 16.27 -16.14
CA VAL A 106 -13.69 17.02 -15.14
C VAL A 106 -14.30 16.12 -14.08
N PRO A 107 -13.92 16.27 -12.81
CA PRO A 107 -14.56 15.58 -11.71
C PRO A 107 -15.76 16.38 -11.15
N PHE A 108 -16.89 15.74 -11.04
CA PHE A 108 -18.05 16.25 -10.33
C PHE A 108 -18.24 15.46 -9.04
N SER A 109 -18.08 16.12 -7.90
CA SER A 109 -18.40 15.52 -6.61
C SER A 109 -19.91 15.39 -6.47
N MET A 110 -20.39 14.15 -6.35
CA MET A 110 -21.81 13.87 -6.18
C MET A 110 -22.21 13.99 -4.70
N SER A 111 -23.41 14.47 -4.44
CA SER A 111 -23.96 14.40 -3.08
C SER A 111 -24.10 12.94 -2.66
N PRO A 112 -23.73 12.56 -1.41
CA PRO A 112 -23.97 11.22 -0.93
C PRO A 112 -25.47 10.87 -0.98
N LEU A 113 -25.77 9.64 -1.31
CA LEU A 113 -27.14 9.13 -1.27
C LEU A 113 -27.51 8.76 0.17
N GLY A 114 -28.68 9.16 0.63
CA GLY A 114 -29.15 8.92 2.00
C GLY A 114 -28.52 9.83 3.07
N ASP A 115 -29.02 9.73 4.30
CA ASP A 115 -28.70 10.65 5.39
C ASP A 115 -27.58 10.17 6.32
N VAL A 116 -27.01 8.98 6.08
CA VAL A 116 -26.00 8.36 6.95
C VAL A 116 -24.66 8.19 6.24
N THR A 117 -23.60 8.56 6.92
CA THR A 117 -22.25 8.35 6.42
C THR A 117 -21.83 6.90 6.67
N LYS A 118 -21.34 6.25 5.63
CA LYS A 118 -20.70 4.94 5.71
C LYS A 118 -19.23 5.08 5.35
N TYR A 119 -18.43 4.18 5.88
CA TYR A 119 -16.99 4.21 5.70
C TYR A 119 -16.53 2.98 4.92
N ILE A 120 -15.52 3.17 4.09
CA ILE A 120 -14.91 2.08 3.33
C ILE A 120 -13.70 1.57 4.10
N VAL A 121 -13.62 0.26 4.24
CA VAL A 121 -12.53 -0.44 4.90
C VAL A 121 -11.86 -1.37 3.91
N GLY A 122 -10.57 -1.15 3.67
CA GLY A 122 -9.74 -1.93 2.75
C GLY A 122 -9.00 -3.07 3.46
N PHE A 123 -8.95 -4.23 2.83
CA PHE A 123 -8.28 -5.43 3.31
C PHE A 123 -7.22 -5.87 2.31
N TYR A 124 -5.95 -5.66 2.63
CA TYR A 124 -4.81 -6.04 1.80
C TYR A 124 -4.36 -7.46 2.13
N THR A 125 -4.35 -8.32 1.14
CA THR A 125 -4.13 -9.77 1.33
C THR A 125 -2.69 -10.15 1.65
N GLN A 126 -1.73 -9.28 1.40
CA GLN A 126 -0.28 -9.53 1.63
C GLN A 126 0.19 -10.85 1.00
N GLY A 127 -0.11 -11.01 -0.30
CA GLY A 127 0.23 -12.21 -1.07
C GLY A 127 -0.72 -13.40 -0.87
N GLY A 128 -1.83 -13.22 -0.16
CA GLY A 128 -2.94 -14.17 -0.12
C GLY A 128 -4.03 -13.84 -1.14
N LYS A 129 -5.19 -14.48 -0.99
CA LYS A 129 -6.38 -14.30 -1.84
C LYS A 129 -7.65 -14.25 -1.01
N ILE A 130 -8.63 -13.48 -1.47
CA ILE A 130 -10.01 -13.48 -0.99
C ILE A 130 -10.89 -13.76 -2.20
N GLY A 131 -11.40 -15.00 -2.34
CA GLY A 131 -11.98 -15.45 -3.60
C GLY A 131 -10.94 -15.37 -4.72
N ASP A 132 -11.25 -14.67 -5.81
CA ASP A 132 -10.35 -14.47 -6.95
C ASP A 132 -9.43 -13.24 -6.79
N GLU A 133 -9.71 -12.38 -5.80
CA GLU A 133 -8.94 -11.17 -5.56
C GLU A 133 -7.62 -11.46 -4.82
N SER A 134 -6.49 -11.12 -5.44
CA SER A 134 -5.15 -11.43 -4.93
C SER A 134 -4.44 -10.27 -4.25
N TYR A 135 -5.02 -9.07 -4.25
CA TYR A 135 -4.37 -7.88 -3.72
C TYR A 135 -5.16 -7.23 -2.59
N ARG A 136 -6.39 -6.79 -2.86
CA ARG A 136 -7.21 -6.00 -1.93
C ARG A 136 -8.69 -6.19 -2.21
N VAL A 137 -9.48 -6.25 -1.16
CA VAL A 137 -10.94 -6.09 -1.23
C VAL A 137 -11.38 -4.96 -0.31
N GLU A 138 -12.55 -4.40 -0.59
CA GLU A 138 -13.15 -3.36 0.23
C GLU A 138 -14.51 -3.79 0.77
N ARG A 139 -14.86 -3.26 1.93
CA ARG A 139 -16.15 -3.43 2.58
C ARG A 139 -16.68 -2.09 3.06
N VAL A 140 -17.98 -1.96 3.11
CA VAL A 140 -18.66 -0.74 3.57
C VAL A 140 -19.28 -1.01 4.92
N THR A 141 -19.03 -0.13 5.88
CA THR A 141 -19.58 -0.25 7.24
C THR A 141 -21.12 -0.18 7.23
N GLY A 142 -21.73 -0.66 8.30
CA GLY A 142 -23.12 -0.36 8.63
C GLY A 142 -23.37 1.13 8.94
N THR A 143 -24.62 1.50 9.19
CA THR A 143 -25.03 2.87 9.58
C THR A 143 -24.51 3.29 10.95
N ASP A 144 -24.08 2.34 11.76
CA ASP A 144 -23.42 2.52 13.06
C ASP A 144 -21.90 2.74 12.94
N GLY A 145 -21.39 2.82 11.71
CA GLY A 145 -19.97 2.99 11.42
C GLY A 145 -19.12 1.74 11.70
N LYS A 146 -19.72 0.56 11.89
CA LYS A 146 -19.00 -0.69 12.18
C LYS A 146 -19.08 -1.69 11.04
N LEU A 147 -18.16 -2.64 11.02
CA LEU A 147 -18.23 -3.85 10.20
C LEU A 147 -18.94 -4.97 10.97
N THR A 148 -19.73 -5.77 10.28
CA THR A 148 -20.22 -7.05 10.81
C THR A 148 -19.19 -8.16 10.62
N ALA A 149 -19.35 -9.27 11.35
CA ALA A 149 -18.44 -10.41 11.22
C ALA A 149 -18.41 -10.99 9.78
N GLU A 150 -19.56 -11.00 9.11
CA GLU A 150 -19.69 -11.49 7.73
C GLU A 150 -19.01 -10.58 6.70
N GLN A 151 -18.84 -9.29 7.04
CA GLN A 151 -18.14 -8.33 6.19
C GLN A 151 -16.62 -8.43 6.30
N VAL A 152 -16.09 -9.01 7.39
CA VAL A 152 -14.64 -9.21 7.54
C VAL A 152 -14.24 -10.44 6.74
N PRO A 153 -13.45 -10.28 5.65
CA PRO A 153 -13.12 -11.40 4.80
C PRO A 153 -12.11 -12.34 5.45
N THR A 154 -12.18 -13.62 5.08
CA THR A 154 -11.16 -14.61 5.46
C THR A 154 -10.30 -14.93 4.24
N PRO A 155 -9.05 -14.48 4.20
CA PRO A 155 -8.15 -14.73 3.09
C PRO A 155 -7.52 -16.13 3.20
N THR A 156 -7.02 -16.64 2.09
CA THR A 156 -6.24 -17.87 2.01
C THR A 156 -4.87 -17.60 1.40
N LYS A 157 -3.86 -18.34 1.84
CA LYS A 157 -2.51 -18.33 1.26
C LYS A 157 -1.93 -19.73 1.39
N GLU A 158 -1.41 -20.26 0.27
CA GLU A 158 -0.80 -21.58 0.25
C GLU A 158 0.38 -21.66 1.23
N HIS A 159 0.45 -22.71 2.01
CA HIS A 159 1.46 -22.95 3.05
C HIS A 159 1.44 -21.95 4.23
N TYR A 160 0.33 -21.22 4.42
CA TYR A 160 0.19 -20.28 5.53
C TYR A 160 -1.14 -20.41 6.26
N ILE A 161 -1.13 -20.09 7.55
CA ILE A 161 -2.34 -19.89 8.37
C ILE A 161 -2.57 -18.38 8.49
N PHE A 162 -3.80 -17.96 8.28
CA PHE A 162 -4.20 -16.57 8.51
C PHE A 162 -4.18 -16.24 10.00
N ALA A 163 -3.40 -15.25 10.39
CA ALA A 163 -3.22 -14.84 11.79
C ALA A 163 -4.11 -13.65 12.19
N GLY A 164 -4.79 -13.01 11.23
CA GLY A 164 -5.68 -11.88 11.46
C GLY A 164 -5.40 -10.68 10.60
N TRP A 165 -6.28 -9.70 10.70
CA TRP A 165 -6.18 -8.40 10.05
C TRP A 165 -5.58 -7.38 11.00
N TYR A 166 -4.57 -6.61 10.57
CA TYR A 166 -3.86 -5.63 11.38
C TYR A 166 -3.83 -4.26 10.72
N THR A 167 -3.82 -3.18 11.50
CA THR A 167 -3.81 -1.80 11.01
C THR A 167 -2.51 -1.36 10.32
N ALA A 168 -1.48 -2.21 10.30
CA ALA A 168 -0.23 -1.97 9.61
C ALA A 168 0.40 -3.29 9.13
N GLU A 169 1.23 -3.23 8.09
CA GLU A 169 1.96 -4.39 7.56
C GLU A 169 2.88 -5.03 8.60
N SER A 170 3.48 -4.22 9.46
CA SER A 170 4.30 -4.65 10.60
C SER A 170 3.89 -3.88 11.85
N GLY A 171 3.81 -4.55 13.00
CA GLY A 171 3.22 -3.94 14.20
C GLY A 171 1.71 -3.71 14.04
N GLY A 172 1.18 -2.60 14.51
CA GLY A 172 -0.24 -2.26 14.43
C GLY A 172 -1.13 -3.08 15.36
N THR A 173 -2.42 -2.79 15.31
CA THR A 173 -3.46 -3.38 16.18
C THR A 173 -4.29 -4.39 15.40
N LEU A 174 -4.65 -5.51 16.03
CA LEU A 174 -5.58 -6.49 15.47
C LEU A 174 -6.97 -5.85 15.30
N LEU A 175 -7.63 -6.15 14.18
CA LEU A 175 -9.00 -5.72 13.91
C LEU A 175 -9.95 -6.16 15.03
N SER A 176 -10.77 -5.21 15.49
CA SER A 176 -11.88 -5.48 16.41
C SER A 176 -13.20 -5.11 15.73
N LEU A 177 -14.22 -5.94 15.89
CA LEU A 177 -15.59 -5.64 15.43
C LEU A 177 -16.24 -4.49 16.21
N ASP A 178 -15.69 -4.11 17.34
CA ASP A 178 -16.15 -2.95 18.11
C ASP A 178 -15.62 -1.61 17.58
N THR A 179 -14.71 -1.66 16.59
CA THR A 179 -14.15 -0.45 15.97
C THR A 179 -15.25 0.34 15.27
N VAL A 180 -15.42 1.60 15.69
CA VAL A 180 -16.25 2.58 14.99
C VAL A 180 -15.35 3.38 14.06
N TYR A 181 -15.62 3.30 12.77
CA TYR A 181 -14.87 4.02 11.75
C TYR A 181 -15.40 5.45 11.62
N THR A 182 -14.50 6.42 11.60
CA THR A 182 -14.81 7.86 11.49
C THR A 182 -14.00 8.54 10.40
N ASP A 183 -13.04 7.82 9.82
CA ASP A 183 -12.13 8.30 8.79
C ASP A 183 -12.45 7.71 7.41
N SER A 184 -12.06 8.46 6.37
CA SER A 184 -12.11 7.99 4.98
C SER A 184 -11.00 6.98 4.64
N ARG A 185 -10.00 6.84 5.50
CA ARG A 185 -8.84 5.98 5.27
C ARG A 185 -8.76 4.90 6.35
N ASN A 186 -9.25 3.72 6.03
CA ASN A 186 -9.28 2.57 6.93
C ASN A 186 -8.72 1.35 6.21
N GLU A 187 -7.52 0.94 6.60
CA GLU A 187 -6.78 -0.12 5.92
C GLU A 187 -6.35 -1.19 6.91
N TYR A 188 -6.50 -2.45 6.50
CA TYR A 188 -6.02 -3.61 7.22
C TYR A 188 -5.18 -4.51 6.32
N TYR A 189 -4.18 -5.11 6.92
CA TYR A 189 -3.18 -5.95 6.27
C TYR A 189 -3.24 -7.35 6.86
N ALA A 190 -3.37 -8.36 5.99
CA ALA A 190 -3.36 -9.75 6.40
C ALA A 190 -2.00 -10.12 7.01
N ARG A 191 -2.02 -10.84 8.13
CA ARG A 191 -0.82 -11.49 8.64
C ARG A 191 -0.90 -12.99 8.50
N TRP A 192 0.26 -13.53 8.20
CA TRP A 192 0.41 -14.92 7.84
C TRP A 192 1.43 -15.61 8.75
N VAL A 193 1.11 -16.84 9.15
CA VAL A 193 2.02 -17.73 9.86
C VAL A 193 2.32 -18.89 8.93
N PRO A 194 3.60 -19.15 8.59
CA PRO A 194 3.96 -20.26 7.73
C PRO A 194 3.59 -21.59 8.36
N THR A 195 3.21 -22.55 7.55
CA THR A 195 2.92 -23.94 7.95
C THR A 195 4.03 -24.91 7.55
N VAL A 196 5.07 -24.39 6.88
CA VAL A 196 6.25 -25.12 6.44
C VAL A 196 7.50 -24.50 7.06
N ASP A 197 8.57 -25.26 7.11
CA ASP A 197 9.87 -24.74 7.55
C ASP A 197 10.38 -23.68 6.59
N ILE A 198 11.10 -22.68 7.11
CA ILE A 198 11.63 -21.54 6.35
C ILE A 198 13.15 -21.52 6.45
N ASP A 199 13.81 -21.46 5.32
CA ASP A 199 15.26 -21.29 5.25
C ASP A 199 15.64 -19.81 5.21
N VAL A 200 16.44 -19.37 6.19
CA VAL A 200 17.04 -18.04 6.21
C VAL A 200 18.54 -18.20 5.97
N THR A 201 19.01 -17.65 4.86
CA THR A 201 20.43 -17.65 4.51
C THR A 201 21.09 -16.36 5.02
N PHE A 202 22.12 -16.50 5.82
CA PHE A 202 22.93 -15.42 6.37
C PHE A 202 24.18 -15.26 5.51
N ASP A 203 24.23 -14.20 4.71
CA ASP A 203 25.40 -13.82 3.90
C ASP A 203 26.28 -12.88 4.72
N ALA A 204 27.48 -13.32 5.05
CA ALA A 204 28.41 -12.53 5.85
C ALA A 204 28.98 -11.30 5.12
N ASN A 205 28.62 -11.07 3.85
CA ASN A 205 28.94 -9.87 3.06
C ASN A 205 30.41 -9.44 3.21
N GLY A 206 31.31 -10.37 2.88
CA GLY A 206 32.75 -10.18 2.99
C GLY A 206 33.36 -10.54 4.34
N GLY A 207 32.56 -11.07 5.28
CA GLY A 207 32.98 -11.69 6.54
C GLY A 207 32.82 -13.20 6.52
N LYS A 208 32.70 -13.80 7.72
CA LYS A 208 32.41 -15.22 7.93
C LYS A 208 31.32 -15.38 8.99
N VAL A 209 30.33 -16.23 8.72
CA VAL A 209 29.34 -16.71 9.67
C VAL A 209 29.57 -18.23 9.85
N ASN A 210 29.79 -18.66 11.07
CA ASN A 210 30.15 -20.06 11.37
C ASN A 210 31.31 -20.60 10.51
N GLY A 211 32.28 -19.73 10.18
CA GLY A 211 33.43 -20.08 9.36
C GLY A 211 33.19 -20.10 7.83
N LYS A 212 31.97 -19.82 7.36
CA LYS A 212 31.56 -19.82 5.96
C LYS A 212 31.20 -18.40 5.48
N ASP A 213 31.20 -18.20 4.16
CA ASP A 213 30.73 -16.93 3.57
C ASP A 213 29.21 -16.75 3.75
N THR A 214 28.49 -17.86 3.68
CA THR A 214 27.05 -17.93 3.93
C THR A 214 26.72 -19.12 4.84
N ASP A 215 25.69 -19.00 5.65
CA ASP A 215 25.14 -20.11 6.45
C ASP A 215 23.61 -20.05 6.42
N THR A 216 22.95 -21.21 6.35
CA THR A 216 21.49 -21.27 6.30
C THR A 216 20.96 -21.88 7.60
N ILE A 217 19.99 -21.20 8.21
CA ILE A 217 19.27 -21.67 9.39
C ILE A 217 17.82 -21.93 8.97
N THR A 218 17.40 -23.18 9.11
CA THR A 218 15.99 -23.56 8.91
C THR A 218 15.18 -23.23 10.14
N ILE A 219 14.14 -22.40 9.96
CA ILE A 219 13.15 -22.07 10.99
C ILE A 219 12.04 -23.11 10.91
N PRO A 220 11.84 -23.98 11.90
CA PRO A 220 10.71 -24.89 11.93
C PRO A 220 9.38 -24.12 11.87
N ALA A 221 8.37 -24.67 11.17
CA ALA A 221 7.03 -24.09 11.09
C ALA A 221 6.42 -23.79 12.48
N ALA A 222 6.70 -24.62 13.46
CA ALA A 222 6.27 -24.44 14.86
C ALA A 222 6.75 -23.11 15.49
N ASN A 223 7.88 -22.57 15.02
CA ASN A 223 8.46 -21.32 15.51
C ASN A 223 7.83 -20.08 14.86
N LYS A 224 6.80 -20.27 14.01
CA LYS A 224 6.01 -19.19 13.39
C LYS A 224 6.88 -18.13 12.72
N GLY A 225 7.92 -18.56 11.98
CA GLY A 225 8.84 -17.69 11.26
C GLY A 225 9.85 -16.95 12.12
N LYS A 226 10.01 -17.29 13.40
CA LYS A 226 10.98 -16.65 14.30
C LYS A 226 12.22 -17.50 14.50
N LEU A 227 13.38 -16.87 14.41
CA LEU A 227 14.66 -17.47 14.83
C LEU A 227 14.78 -17.47 16.36
N ALA A 228 15.42 -18.48 16.90
CA ALA A 228 15.74 -18.53 18.33
C ALA A 228 16.82 -17.50 18.72
N SER A 229 17.76 -17.25 17.81
CA SER A 229 18.82 -16.24 17.92
C SER A 229 19.37 -15.91 16.55
N LEU A 230 20.00 -14.75 16.44
CA LEU A 230 20.75 -14.36 15.23
C LEU A 230 22.20 -14.79 15.35
N PRO A 231 22.81 -15.39 14.31
CA PRO A 231 24.22 -15.73 14.36
C PRO A 231 25.09 -14.46 14.36
N VAL A 232 26.28 -14.54 14.95
CA VAL A 232 27.24 -13.43 14.99
C VAL A 232 28.35 -13.72 14.00
N PRO A 233 28.47 -12.97 12.92
CA PRO A 233 29.55 -13.13 11.94
C PRO A 233 30.82 -12.41 12.39
N THR A 234 31.96 -12.72 11.75
CA THR A 234 33.23 -12.06 11.98
C THR A 234 33.83 -11.55 10.68
N ARG A 235 34.52 -10.40 10.74
CA ARG A 235 35.28 -9.83 9.63
C ARG A 235 36.48 -9.07 10.19
N GLU A 236 37.66 -9.43 9.74
CA GLU A 236 38.90 -8.80 10.20
C GLU A 236 38.92 -7.31 9.84
N GLY A 237 39.23 -6.45 10.80
CA GLY A 237 39.23 -4.98 10.63
C GLY A 237 37.86 -4.31 10.63
N TYR A 238 36.77 -5.03 11.00
CA TYR A 238 35.43 -4.48 11.00
C TYR A 238 34.65 -4.86 12.27
N THR A 239 33.73 -3.99 12.65
CA THR A 239 32.69 -4.25 13.66
C THR A 239 31.41 -4.68 12.98
N PHE A 240 30.69 -5.62 13.57
CA PHE A 240 29.38 -6.08 13.07
C PHE A 240 28.27 -5.13 13.51
N ASP A 241 27.57 -4.49 12.55
CA ASP A 241 26.46 -3.56 12.83
C ASP A 241 25.11 -4.29 12.94
N GLY A 242 24.97 -5.44 12.31
CA GLY A 242 23.77 -6.24 12.31
C GLY A 242 23.47 -6.89 10.98
N TRP A 243 22.40 -7.69 10.98
CA TRP A 243 21.85 -8.29 9.77
C TRP A 243 20.82 -7.37 9.14
N TYR A 244 20.76 -7.31 7.81
CA TYR A 244 19.88 -6.44 7.05
C TYR A 244 19.27 -7.15 5.84
N THR A 245 18.13 -6.64 5.35
CA THR A 245 17.44 -7.21 4.18
C THR A 245 18.15 -6.99 2.85
N ALA A 246 19.23 -6.20 2.81
CA ALA A 246 20.03 -5.95 1.60
C ALA A 246 21.51 -5.81 1.96
N ALA A 247 22.39 -6.15 1.00
CA ALA A 247 23.84 -6.06 1.16
C ALA A 247 24.37 -4.62 1.34
N SER A 248 23.53 -3.62 1.05
CA SER A 248 23.78 -2.21 1.27
C SER A 248 22.45 -1.53 1.61
N GLY A 249 22.35 -0.96 2.79
CA GLY A 249 21.10 -0.40 3.33
C GLY A 249 20.11 -1.49 3.75
N GLY A 250 18.81 -1.29 3.47
CA GLY A 250 17.75 -2.22 3.85
C GLY A 250 17.28 -2.06 5.29
N MET A 251 16.33 -2.91 5.70
CA MET A 251 15.81 -2.92 7.07
C MET A 251 16.66 -3.83 7.96
N LYS A 252 16.91 -3.38 9.19
CA LYS A 252 17.65 -4.18 10.17
C LYS A 252 16.80 -5.36 10.66
N ILE A 253 17.39 -6.54 10.65
CA ILE A 253 16.85 -7.76 11.23
C ILE A 253 17.14 -7.78 12.72
N THR A 254 16.11 -8.09 13.52
CA THR A 254 16.19 -8.20 14.97
C THR A 254 15.67 -9.56 15.42
N GLU A 255 15.83 -9.91 16.69
CA GLU A 255 15.27 -11.13 17.29
C GLU A 255 13.74 -11.20 17.23
N THR A 256 13.07 -10.04 17.04
CA THR A 256 11.61 -9.97 16.88
C THR A 256 11.15 -10.10 15.43
N THR A 257 12.08 -10.12 14.47
CA THR A 257 11.75 -10.26 13.04
C THR A 257 11.08 -11.60 12.78
N VAL A 258 9.98 -11.56 12.04
CA VAL A 258 9.25 -12.74 11.57
C VAL A 258 9.52 -12.92 10.09
N PHE A 259 10.10 -14.05 9.71
CA PHE A 259 10.30 -14.46 8.33
C PHE A 259 9.05 -15.18 7.83
N SER A 260 8.57 -14.80 6.66
CA SER A 260 7.38 -15.40 6.04
C SER A 260 7.71 -16.29 4.85
N GLU A 261 8.94 -16.25 4.37
CA GLU A 261 9.42 -17.01 3.21
C GLU A 261 10.93 -17.19 3.28
N ALA A 262 11.46 -18.13 2.49
CA ALA A 262 12.89 -18.30 2.36
C ALA A 262 13.53 -17.00 1.86
N THR A 263 14.56 -16.54 2.55
CA THR A 263 15.19 -15.24 2.27
C THR A 263 16.67 -15.23 2.57
N THR A 264 17.40 -14.28 2.00
CA THR A 264 18.79 -14.00 2.34
C THR A 264 18.88 -12.67 3.07
N VAL A 265 19.62 -12.66 4.18
CA VAL A 265 19.96 -11.46 4.95
C VAL A 265 21.47 -11.25 4.94
N TYR A 266 21.89 -10.01 4.99
CA TYR A 266 23.27 -9.59 4.77
C TYR A 266 23.85 -8.91 5.99
N ALA A 267 25.09 -9.27 6.35
CA ALA A 267 25.84 -8.55 7.37
C ALA A 267 26.20 -7.15 6.88
N LEU A 268 25.99 -6.14 7.71
CA LEU A 268 26.60 -4.83 7.51
C LEU A 268 27.72 -4.60 8.53
N TRP A 269 28.73 -3.86 8.10
CA TRP A 269 29.99 -3.71 8.79
C TRP A 269 30.40 -2.26 8.93
N GLY A 270 30.79 -1.86 10.14
CA GLY A 270 31.52 -0.62 10.41
C GLY A 270 33.03 -0.87 10.35
N ALA A 271 33.78 0.01 9.70
CA ALA A 271 35.23 -0.07 9.78
C ALA A 271 35.71 0.19 11.22
N ILE A 272 36.67 -0.59 11.70
CA ILE A 272 37.35 -0.28 12.95
C ILE A 272 38.37 0.79 12.62
N ASP A 273 38.22 1.99 13.18
CA ASP A 273 39.24 3.02 13.09
C ASP A 273 40.54 2.48 13.74
N SER A 274 41.62 2.49 12.98
CA SER A 274 42.90 2.05 13.50
C SER A 274 43.37 3.02 14.60
N VAL A 275 43.43 2.53 15.83
CA VAL A 275 44.09 3.28 16.89
C VAL A 275 45.57 2.99 16.76
N SER A 276 46.36 3.98 16.35
CA SER A 276 47.82 3.89 16.37
C SER A 276 48.35 4.30 17.73
N PHE A 277 49.04 3.41 18.40
CA PHE A 277 49.78 3.76 19.58
C PHE A 277 51.19 4.13 19.13
N THR A 278 51.63 5.36 19.40
CA THR A 278 53.02 5.76 19.22
C THR A 278 53.73 5.58 20.56
N TYR A 279 54.65 4.67 20.58
CA TYR A 279 55.51 4.52 21.75
C TYR A 279 56.67 5.53 21.63
N THR A 280 56.78 6.36 22.61
CA THR A 280 57.88 7.31 22.74
C THR A 280 58.56 7.10 24.12
N GLY A 281 59.86 7.08 24.15
CA GLY A 281 60.60 7.06 25.42
C GLY A 281 61.34 5.76 25.77
N TYR A 282 61.63 4.88 24.77
CA TYR A 282 62.52 3.77 25.00
C TYR A 282 63.85 4.05 24.32
N ALA A 283 64.79 4.60 25.07
CA ALA A 283 66.19 4.70 24.70
C ALA A 283 67.04 3.92 25.67
N GLU A 284 68.22 3.47 25.21
CA GLU A 284 69.15 2.72 26.05
C GLU A 284 69.55 3.61 27.24
N GLY A 285 69.26 3.17 28.47
CA GLY A 285 69.54 3.91 29.71
C GLY A 285 68.40 4.71 30.28
N GLU A 286 67.19 4.76 29.64
CA GLU A 286 65.97 5.37 30.23
C GLU A 286 65.26 4.46 31.23
N ASN A 287 64.68 5.08 32.24
CA ASN A 287 63.97 4.35 33.26
C ASN A 287 62.60 3.84 32.70
N VAL A 288 62.35 2.55 32.80
CA VAL A 288 61.08 1.92 32.32
C VAL A 288 59.86 2.59 32.95
N ALA A 289 59.94 3.22 34.10
CA ALA A 289 58.87 3.90 34.78
C ALA A 289 58.45 5.25 34.12
N ASP A 290 59.27 5.78 33.23
CA ASP A 290 59.03 7.07 32.53
C ASP A 290 58.52 6.87 31.10
N ALA A 291 58.39 5.63 30.64
CA ALA A 291 57.82 5.25 29.34
C ALA A 291 56.28 5.28 29.43
N VAL A 292 55.65 6.16 28.70
CA VAL A 292 54.18 6.33 28.61
C VAL A 292 53.68 5.85 27.24
#